data_32e1cee43cfc9d9e5ecedf2df0098f6c
#
_entry.id   32e1cee43cfc9d9e5ecedf2df0098f6c
#
_cell.length_a   1.000
_cell.length_b   1.000
_cell.length_c   1.000
_cell.angle_alpha   90.00
_cell.angle_beta   90.00
_cell.angle_gamma   90.00
#
_symmetry.space_group_name_H-M   'P 1'
#
loop_
_entity.id
_entity.type
_entity.pdbx_description
1 polymer ?
#
loop_
_entity_poly.entity_id
_entity_poly.type
_entity_poly.pdbx_seq_one_letter_code
_entity_poly.pdbx_strand_id
1 'polypeptide(L)'
;MSHHEIHRSHRVGWLRAAVLGANDGIVSTASLIIGVAAASATQDSILLAGVAGLVAGAMSMAAGEYVSVSSQSDTENADIALEKRSLEKDFEFEKDELAQIYENRGLEPALARQVAEKLMAHDALGAHARDEIGISESAGAQPVQAAFFSAGTFTIGAALPLLVAWVVPGSQLIAVVAGSSLLFLASLGALAARAGGAAISIGAIRVTFWGALAMALTAGVGRVFVVVA
;
A
#
# COMPACT_ATOMS: atom_id res chain seq x y z
N MET A 1 -25.79 27.65 -8.39
CA MET A 1 -24.50 27.10 -8.88
C MET A 1 -24.13 25.97 -7.95
N SER A 2 -24.20 24.72 -8.41
CA SER A 2 -23.78 23.59 -7.58
C SER A 2 -22.25 23.55 -7.59
N HIS A 3 -21.62 23.80 -6.45
CA HIS A 3 -20.19 23.55 -6.25
C HIS A 3 -19.98 22.04 -6.26
N HIS A 4 -19.55 21.48 -7.38
CA HIS A 4 -19.09 20.11 -7.47
C HIS A 4 -17.65 20.06 -6.94
N GLU A 5 -17.48 19.82 -5.65
CA GLU A 5 -16.17 19.52 -5.06
C GLU A 5 -15.76 18.10 -5.45
N ILE A 6 -14.59 17.99 -6.09
CA ILE A 6 -14.04 16.67 -6.49
C ILE A 6 -13.16 16.17 -5.35
N HIS A 7 -13.72 15.34 -4.48
CA HIS A 7 -12.95 14.66 -3.45
C HIS A 7 -12.13 13.52 -4.07
N ARG A 8 -10.84 13.43 -3.67
CA ARG A 8 -9.89 12.45 -4.20
C ARG A 8 -9.74 11.22 -3.30
N SER A 9 -10.49 11.14 -2.21
CA SER A 9 -10.42 10.07 -1.22
C SER A 9 -10.64 8.67 -1.81
N HIS A 10 -11.51 8.52 -2.81
CA HIS A 10 -11.75 7.26 -3.51
C HIS A 10 -10.53 6.70 -4.29
N ARG A 11 -9.51 7.55 -4.53
CA ARG A 11 -8.27 7.15 -5.23
C ARG A 11 -7.16 6.69 -4.29
N VAL A 12 -7.32 6.89 -2.98
CA VAL A 12 -6.24 6.70 -2.00
C VAL A 12 -5.81 5.24 -1.91
N GLY A 13 -6.74 4.29 -1.98
CA GLY A 13 -6.44 2.86 -1.81
C GLY A 13 -5.51 2.30 -2.89
N TRP A 14 -5.96 2.35 -4.15
CA TRP A 14 -5.20 1.80 -5.28
C TRP A 14 -3.92 2.59 -5.58
N LEU A 15 -3.98 3.95 -5.45
CA LEU A 15 -2.80 4.79 -5.65
C LEU A 15 -1.71 4.47 -4.64
N ARG A 16 -2.09 4.28 -3.36
CA ARG A 16 -1.16 3.88 -2.30
C ARG A 16 -0.50 2.54 -2.62
N ALA A 17 -1.28 1.54 -3.01
CA ALA A 17 -0.76 0.22 -3.35
C ALA A 17 0.20 0.28 -4.57
N ALA A 18 -0.17 1.02 -5.62
CA ALA A 18 0.67 1.20 -6.81
C ALA A 18 2.00 1.89 -6.48
N VAL A 19 1.93 2.99 -5.73
CA VAL A 19 3.13 3.75 -5.33
C VAL A 19 4.01 2.92 -4.41
N LEU A 20 3.43 2.20 -3.45
CA LEU A 20 4.15 1.34 -2.54
C LEU A 20 4.88 0.23 -3.29
N GLY A 21 4.20 -0.51 -4.17
CA GLY A 21 4.80 -1.58 -4.94
C GLY A 21 5.92 -1.08 -5.86
N ALA A 22 5.69 -0.02 -6.63
CA ALA A 22 6.71 0.54 -7.52
C ALA A 22 7.90 1.12 -6.75
N ASN A 23 7.67 1.84 -5.65
CA ASN A 23 8.73 2.36 -4.79
C ASN A 23 9.59 1.23 -4.21
N ASP A 24 8.95 0.21 -3.65
CA ASP A 24 9.64 -0.93 -3.06
C ASP A 24 10.44 -1.70 -4.12
N GLY A 25 9.88 -1.91 -5.31
CA GLY A 25 10.58 -2.52 -6.44
C GLY A 25 11.84 -1.77 -6.85
N ILE A 26 11.78 -0.42 -6.97
CA ILE A 26 12.95 0.40 -7.30
C ILE A 26 13.98 0.32 -6.18
N VAL A 27 13.58 0.59 -4.93
CA VAL A 27 14.49 0.70 -3.79
C VAL A 27 15.16 -0.64 -3.49
N SER A 28 14.38 -1.72 -3.38
CA SER A 28 14.91 -3.04 -3.01
C SER A 28 15.86 -3.61 -4.08
N THR A 29 15.46 -3.54 -5.35
CA THR A 29 16.27 -4.07 -6.45
C THR A 29 17.52 -3.22 -6.71
N ALA A 30 17.42 -1.88 -6.70
CA ALA A 30 18.57 -1.01 -6.80
C ALA A 30 19.57 -1.23 -5.65
N SER A 31 19.05 -1.31 -4.41
CA SER A 31 19.86 -1.57 -3.23
C SER A 31 20.58 -2.90 -3.29
N LEU A 32 19.91 -3.96 -3.73
CA LEU A 32 20.50 -5.29 -3.89
C LEU A 32 21.59 -5.28 -4.96
N ILE A 33 21.32 -4.70 -6.14
CA ILE A 33 22.29 -4.55 -7.22
C ILE A 33 23.53 -3.77 -6.75
N ILE A 34 23.33 -2.64 -6.08
CA ILE A 34 24.42 -1.80 -5.57
C ILE A 34 25.22 -2.52 -4.49
N GLY A 35 24.55 -3.23 -3.57
CA GLY A 35 25.19 -3.99 -2.51
C GLY A 35 26.09 -5.09 -3.05
N VAL A 36 25.59 -5.89 -4.01
CA VAL A 36 26.33 -6.98 -4.65
C VAL A 36 27.48 -6.42 -5.52
N ALA A 37 27.25 -5.32 -6.23
CA ALA A 37 28.30 -4.66 -7.02
C ALA A 37 29.40 -4.08 -6.13
N ALA A 38 29.04 -3.50 -4.97
CA ALA A 38 30.00 -2.97 -3.99
C ALA A 38 30.85 -4.06 -3.33
N ALA A 39 30.39 -5.33 -3.36
CA ALA A 39 31.15 -6.51 -2.95
C ALA A 39 32.08 -7.05 -4.06
N SER A 40 32.35 -6.29 -5.12
CA SER A 40 33.24 -6.67 -6.22
C SER A 40 32.81 -7.92 -6.99
N ALA A 41 31.49 -8.23 -7.00
CA ALA A 41 30.94 -9.35 -7.73
C ALA A 41 31.01 -9.15 -9.26
N THR A 42 30.94 -10.27 -10.00
CA THR A 42 30.89 -10.24 -11.48
C THR A 42 29.55 -9.67 -11.96
N GLN A 43 29.53 -9.16 -13.21
CA GLN A 43 28.29 -8.65 -13.82
C GLN A 43 27.18 -9.70 -13.82
N ASP A 44 27.50 -10.95 -14.14
CA ASP A 44 26.51 -12.03 -14.14
C ASP A 44 25.93 -12.30 -12.75
N SER A 45 26.76 -12.25 -11.71
CA SER A 45 26.31 -12.40 -10.31
C SER A 45 25.41 -11.25 -9.89
N ILE A 46 25.71 -10.02 -10.30
CA ILE A 46 24.91 -8.83 -10.03
C ILE A 46 23.53 -8.95 -10.71
N LEU A 47 23.51 -9.33 -11.99
CA LEU A 47 22.27 -9.50 -12.75
C LEU A 47 21.44 -10.66 -12.20
N LEU A 48 22.09 -11.79 -11.87
CA LEU A 48 21.40 -12.93 -11.25
C LEU A 48 20.76 -12.53 -9.92
N ALA A 49 21.49 -11.83 -9.05
CA ALA A 49 20.96 -11.33 -7.80
C ALA A 49 19.77 -10.37 -8.02
N GLY A 50 19.89 -9.44 -8.99
CA GLY A 50 18.81 -8.52 -9.35
C GLY A 50 17.54 -9.22 -9.84
N VAL A 51 17.69 -10.22 -10.74
CA VAL A 51 16.56 -11.03 -11.24
C VAL A 51 15.94 -11.86 -10.12
N ALA A 52 16.75 -12.53 -9.30
CA ALA A 52 16.29 -13.30 -8.16
C ALA A 52 15.54 -12.40 -7.15
N GLY A 53 16.08 -11.20 -6.89
CA GLY A 53 15.46 -10.19 -6.04
C GLY A 53 14.12 -9.70 -6.59
N LEU A 54 14.02 -9.46 -7.90
CA LEU A 54 12.77 -9.10 -8.56
C LEU A 54 11.71 -10.20 -8.38
N VAL A 55 12.06 -11.45 -8.68
CA VAL A 55 11.10 -12.57 -8.56
C VAL A 55 10.69 -12.79 -7.11
N ALA A 56 11.65 -12.84 -6.19
CA ALA A 56 11.36 -13.03 -4.76
C ALA A 56 10.52 -11.87 -4.19
N GLY A 57 10.85 -10.63 -4.54
CA GLY A 57 10.11 -9.46 -4.11
C GLY A 57 8.70 -9.41 -4.68
N ALA A 58 8.51 -9.68 -5.96
CA ALA A 58 7.19 -9.75 -6.58
C ALA A 58 6.29 -10.81 -5.92
N MET A 59 6.85 -12.00 -5.65
CA MET A 59 6.12 -13.08 -4.96
C MET A 59 5.81 -12.72 -3.50
N SER A 60 6.75 -12.10 -2.79
CA SER A 60 6.55 -11.63 -1.42
C SER A 60 5.45 -10.58 -1.33
N MET A 61 5.46 -9.60 -2.26
CA MET A 61 4.42 -8.57 -2.35
C MET A 61 3.06 -9.18 -2.67
N ALA A 62 3.00 -10.13 -3.62
CA ALA A 62 1.75 -10.83 -3.95
C ALA A 62 1.20 -11.59 -2.75
N ALA A 63 2.03 -12.38 -2.08
CA ALA A 63 1.63 -13.20 -0.92
C ALA A 63 1.22 -12.31 0.26
N GLY A 64 1.99 -11.25 0.55
CA GLY A 64 1.70 -10.31 1.62
C GLY A 64 0.37 -9.60 1.43
N GLU A 65 0.11 -9.08 0.24
CA GLU A 65 -1.14 -8.41 -0.09
C GLU A 65 -2.33 -9.39 -0.06
N TYR A 66 -2.17 -10.58 -0.63
CA TYR A 66 -3.20 -11.62 -0.57
C TYR A 66 -3.59 -11.97 0.87
N VAL A 67 -2.60 -12.25 1.72
CA VAL A 67 -2.84 -12.59 3.12
C VAL A 67 -3.46 -11.43 3.89
N SER A 68 -2.97 -10.20 3.69
CA SER A 68 -3.47 -9.00 4.35
C SER A 68 -4.95 -8.75 4.02
N VAL A 69 -5.29 -8.75 2.72
CA VAL A 69 -6.67 -8.51 2.25
C VAL A 69 -7.61 -9.66 2.63
N SER A 70 -7.11 -10.92 2.60
CA SER A 70 -7.90 -12.07 3.06
C SER A 70 -8.19 -12.00 4.56
N SER A 71 -7.19 -11.68 5.38
CA SER A 71 -7.36 -11.55 6.83
C SER A 71 -8.32 -10.41 7.20
N GLN A 72 -8.26 -9.31 6.48
CA GLN A 72 -9.23 -8.22 6.63
C GLN A 72 -10.65 -8.71 6.32
N SER A 73 -10.84 -9.40 5.19
CA SER A 73 -12.13 -9.95 4.80
C SER A 73 -12.67 -10.97 5.81
N ASP A 74 -11.80 -11.83 6.35
CA ASP A 74 -12.18 -12.82 7.37
C ASP A 74 -12.66 -12.12 8.66
N THR A 75 -11.98 -11.04 9.08
CA THR A 75 -12.38 -10.23 10.24
C THR A 75 -13.72 -9.54 9.99
N GLU A 76 -13.88 -8.85 8.85
CA GLU A 76 -15.12 -8.19 8.46
C GLU A 76 -16.30 -9.18 8.43
N ASN A 77 -16.10 -10.38 7.85
CA ASN A 77 -17.13 -11.41 7.83
C ASN A 77 -17.47 -11.96 9.22
N ALA A 78 -16.49 -12.07 10.12
CA ALA A 78 -16.71 -12.49 11.50
C ALA A 78 -17.53 -11.45 12.27
N ASP A 79 -17.23 -10.16 12.10
CA ASP A 79 -17.96 -9.05 12.73
C ASP A 79 -19.39 -8.98 12.21
N ILE A 80 -19.61 -9.09 10.90
CA ILE A 80 -20.96 -9.16 10.30
C ILE A 80 -21.74 -10.38 10.82
N ALA A 81 -21.09 -11.53 10.98
CA ALA A 81 -21.74 -12.72 11.51
C ALA A 81 -22.07 -12.59 13.02
N LEU A 82 -21.28 -11.85 13.77
CA LEU A 82 -21.57 -11.50 15.16
C LEU A 82 -22.78 -10.57 15.22
N GLU A 83 -22.75 -9.49 14.46
CA GLU A 83 -23.80 -8.48 14.39
C GLU A 83 -25.17 -9.08 14.02
N LYS A 84 -25.17 -9.96 13.01
CA LYS A 84 -26.41 -10.67 12.64
C LYS A 84 -27.00 -11.47 13.80
N ARG A 85 -26.15 -12.13 14.61
CA ARG A 85 -26.60 -12.89 15.78
C ARG A 85 -27.11 -11.98 16.90
N SER A 86 -26.48 -10.82 17.09
CA SER A 86 -26.91 -9.82 18.06
C SER A 86 -28.29 -9.27 17.70
N LEU A 87 -28.50 -8.87 16.46
CA LEU A 87 -29.81 -8.42 15.94
C LEU A 87 -30.92 -9.49 16.07
N GLU A 88 -30.59 -10.77 15.86
CA GLU A 88 -31.53 -11.88 16.05
C GLU A 88 -31.86 -12.12 17.53
N LYS A 89 -30.94 -11.82 18.45
CA LYS A 89 -31.07 -12.08 19.87
C LYS A 89 -31.82 -11.00 20.62
N ASP A 90 -31.52 -9.73 20.37
CA ASP A 90 -32.11 -8.59 21.07
C ASP A 90 -32.15 -7.33 20.17
N PHE A 91 -33.14 -7.34 19.28
CA PHE A 91 -33.35 -6.26 18.31
C PHE A 91 -33.59 -4.88 18.95
N GLU A 92 -34.23 -4.82 20.14
CA GLU A 92 -34.49 -3.55 20.83
C GLU A 92 -33.21 -2.98 21.43
N PHE A 93 -32.35 -3.83 21.98
CA PHE A 93 -31.06 -3.42 22.48
C PHE A 93 -30.20 -2.84 21.37
N GLU A 94 -30.10 -3.54 20.23
CA GLU A 94 -29.33 -3.09 19.06
C GLU A 94 -29.86 -1.77 18.50
N LYS A 95 -31.18 -1.56 18.55
CA LYS A 95 -31.78 -0.28 18.16
C LYS A 95 -31.34 0.86 19.08
N ASP A 96 -31.31 0.61 20.40
CA ASP A 96 -30.85 1.60 21.36
C ASP A 96 -29.36 1.87 21.22
N GLU A 97 -28.55 0.87 20.90
CA GLU A 97 -27.12 1.01 20.59
C GLU A 97 -26.88 1.89 19.34
N LEU A 98 -27.58 1.62 18.24
CA LEU A 98 -27.51 2.46 17.05
C LEU A 98 -27.97 3.90 17.33
N ALA A 99 -29.01 4.08 18.14
CA ALA A 99 -29.47 5.41 18.58
C ALA A 99 -28.37 6.13 19.37
N GLN A 100 -27.66 5.44 20.26
CA GLN A 100 -26.58 6.01 21.07
C GLN A 100 -25.41 6.47 20.15
N ILE A 101 -25.12 5.76 19.05
CA ILE A 101 -24.12 6.19 18.07
C ILE A 101 -24.52 7.55 17.47
N TYR A 102 -25.78 7.75 17.13
CA TYR A 102 -26.27 9.03 16.59
C TYR A 102 -26.34 10.14 17.64
N GLU A 103 -26.63 9.84 18.90
CA GLU A 103 -26.52 10.80 20.01
C GLU A 103 -25.08 11.29 20.16
N ASN A 104 -24.11 10.38 20.13
CA ASN A 104 -22.69 10.71 20.18
C ASN A 104 -22.21 11.55 18.97
N ARG A 105 -22.94 11.48 17.84
CA ARG A 105 -22.74 12.35 16.66
C ARG A 105 -23.46 13.70 16.77
N GLY A 106 -24.16 13.97 17.89
CA GLY A 106 -24.78 15.28 18.19
C GLY A 106 -26.27 15.39 17.91
N LEU A 107 -26.97 14.27 17.66
CA LEU A 107 -28.43 14.30 17.57
C LEU A 107 -29.08 14.33 18.98
N GLU A 108 -30.24 14.98 19.13
CA GLU A 108 -31.03 14.85 20.30
C GLU A 108 -31.57 13.42 20.49
N PRO A 109 -31.69 12.89 21.72
CA PRO A 109 -32.06 11.49 21.97
C PRO A 109 -33.33 11.03 21.23
N ALA A 110 -34.37 11.88 21.24
CA ALA A 110 -35.61 11.56 20.54
C ALA A 110 -35.48 11.44 19.04
N LEU A 111 -34.63 12.28 18.42
CA LEU A 111 -34.34 12.25 16.98
C LEU A 111 -33.41 11.08 16.64
N ALA A 112 -32.38 10.82 17.44
CA ALA A 112 -31.45 9.71 17.29
C ALA A 112 -32.19 8.37 17.24
N ARG A 113 -33.12 8.15 18.17
CA ARG A 113 -33.95 6.93 18.20
C ARG A 113 -34.85 6.80 16.98
N GLN A 114 -35.45 7.89 16.49
CA GLN A 114 -36.24 7.87 15.26
C GLN A 114 -35.40 7.56 14.03
N VAL A 115 -34.16 8.07 13.98
CA VAL A 115 -33.21 7.77 12.88
C VAL A 115 -32.83 6.29 12.91
N ALA A 116 -32.42 5.75 14.06
CA ALA A 116 -32.09 4.34 14.23
C ALA A 116 -33.25 3.44 13.80
N GLU A 117 -34.48 3.71 14.27
CA GLU A 117 -35.69 2.96 13.91
C GLU A 117 -35.94 2.95 12.40
N LYS A 118 -35.78 4.10 11.72
CA LYS A 118 -35.99 4.21 10.26
C LYS A 118 -34.92 3.47 9.48
N LEU A 119 -33.66 3.55 9.89
CA LEU A 119 -32.57 2.86 9.23
C LEU A 119 -32.67 1.35 9.40
N MET A 120 -32.93 0.88 10.62
CA MET A 120 -33.11 -0.54 10.90
C MET A 120 -34.35 -1.13 10.24
N ALA A 121 -35.43 -0.36 10.11
CA ALA A 121 -36.61 -0.79 9.35
C ALA A 121 -36.32 -0.97 7.84
N HIS A 122 -35.32 -0.28 7.31
CA HIS A 122 -34.90 -0.40 5.93
C HIS A 122 -33.88 -1.55 5.75
N ASP A 123 -32.80 -1.52 6.52
CA ASP A 123 -31.73 -2.53 6.51
C ASP A 123 -30.97 -2.47 7.84
N ALA A 124 -31.37 -3.31 8.80
CA ALA A 124 -30.78 -3.30 10.14
C ALA A 124 -29.29 -3.67 10.10
N LEU A 125 -28.94 -4.77 9.41
CA LEU A 125 -27.57 -5.25 9.35
C LEU A 125 -26.65 -4.24 8.63
N GLY A 126 -27.10 -3.67 7.51
CA GLY A 126 -26.34 -2.66 6.78
C GLY A 126 -26.18 -1.36 7.55
N ALA A 127 -27.15 -0.97 8.40
CA ALA A 127 -27.05 0.20 9.26
C ALA A 127 -25.96 0.03 10.32
N HIS A 128 -25.92 -1.11 11.02
CA HIS A 128 -24.90 -1.44 12.01
C HIS A 128 -23.53 -1.64 11.37
N ALA A 129 -23.46 -2.42 10.28
CA ALA A 129 -22.21 -2.62 9.54
C ALA A 129 -21.54 -1.29 9.17
N ARG A 130 -22.32 -0.31 8.70
CA ARG A 130 -21.81 1.00 8.29
C ARG A 130 -21.49 1.92 9.45
N ASP A 131 -22.39 2.02 10.45
CA ASP A 131 -22.35 3.10 11.44
C ASP A 131 -21.64 2.69 12.74
N GLU A 132 -21.62 1.41 13.07
CA GLU A 132 -20.95 0.82 14.23
C GLU A 132 -19.59 0.20 13.83
N ILE A 133 -19.58 -0.74 12.87
CA ILE A 133 -18.40 -1.49 12.48
C ILE A 133 -17.53 -0.70 11.47
N GLY A 134 -18.14 0.21 10.71
CA GLY A 134 -17.44 1.03 9.70
C GLY A 134 -17.23 0.31 8.35
N ILE A 135 -17.94 -0.78 8.12
CA ILE A 135 -17.89 -1.54 6.86
C ILE A 135 -18.89 -0.92 5.87
N SER A 136 -18.41 -0.53 4.68
CA SER A 136 -19.27 -0.05 3.59
C SER A 136 -19.45 -1.14 2.52
N GLU A 137 -20.66 -1.33 2.04
CA GLU A 137 -21.02 -2.33 1.00
C GLU A 137 -20.22 -2.22 -0.31
N SER A 138 -19.57 -1.10 -0.55
CA SER A 138 -18.97 -0.76 -1.86
C SER A 138 -17.64 -1.43 -2.18
N ALA A 139 -17.04 -2.17 -1.26
CA ALA A 139 -15.71 -2.74 -1.46
C ALA A 139 -15.58 -4.16 -0.91
N GLY A 140 -16.26 -5.12 -1.52
CA GLY A 140 -15.92 -6.52 -1.25
C GLY A 140 -14.41 -6.73 -1.47
N ALA A 141 -13.73 -7.26 -0.46
CA ALA A 141 -12.29 -7.53 -0.51
C ALA A 141 -11.98 -8.46 -1.70
N GLN A 142 -10.98 -8.09 -2.51
CA GLN A 142 -10.56 -8.86 -3.69
C GLN A 142 -9.09 -9.27 -3.56
N PRO A 143 -8.76 -10.27 -2.70
CA PRO A 143 -7.38 -10.63 -2.38
C PRO A 143 -6.53 -10.99 -3.59
N VAL A 144 -7.10 -11.75 -4.53
CA VAL A 144 -6.39 -12.18 -5.74
C VAL A 144 -6.04 -10.98 -6.63
N GLN A 145 -6.98 -10.08 -6.84
CA GLN A 145 -6.74 -8.87 -7.64
C GLN A 145 -5.71 -7.97 -6.99
N ALA A 146 -5.78 -7.78 -5.67
CA ALA A 146 -4.82 -7.01 -4.90
C ALA A 146 -3.41 -7.59 -5.01
N ALA A 147 -3.26 -8.92 -4.89
CA ALA A 147 -2.00 -9.63 -5.04
C ALA A 147 -1.36 -9.41 -6.42
N PHE A 148 -2.12 -9.60 -7.50
CA PHE A 148 -1.61 -9.39 -8.86
C PHE A 148 -1.23 -7.93 -9.11
N PHE A 149 -2.01 -6.98 -8.61
CA PHE A 149 -1.71 -5.57 -8.75
C PHE A 149 -0.42 -5.19 -8.01
N SER A 150 -0.26 -5.67 -6.78
CA SER A 150 0.93 -5.43 -5.96
C SER A 150 2.19 -6.02 -6.61
N ALA A 151 2.15 -7.30 -7.03
CA ALA A 151 3.25 -7.93 -7.74
C ALA A 151 3.61 -7.23 -9.06
N GLY A 152 2.60 -6.80 -9.82
CA GLY A 152 2.78 -6.09 -11.09
C GLY A 152 3.48 -4.75 -10.92
N THR A 153 3.04 -3.94 -9.95
CA THR A 153 3.64 -2.62 -9.68
C THR A 153 5.06 -2.75 -9.11
N PHE A 154 5.31 -3.74 -8.25
CA PHE A 154 6.66 -4.08 -7.80
C PHE A 154 7.57 -4.47 -8.98
N THR A 155 7.10 -5.37 -9.84
CA THR A 155 7.87 -5.85 -11.01
C THR A 155 8.25 -4.70 -11.94
N ILE A 156 7.32 -3.77 -12.22
CA ILE A 156 7.59 -2.58 -13.03
C ILE A 156 8.68 -1.72 -12.36
N GLY A 157 8.56 -1.48 -11.06
CA GLY A 157 9.55 -0.72 -10.29
C GLY A 157 10.94 -1.39 -10.33
N ALA A 158 11.00 -2.69 -10.04
CA ALA A 158 12.22 -3.48 -9.98
C ALA A 158 12.91 -3.64 -11.34
N ALA A 159 12.15 -3.67 -12.43
CA ALA A 159 12.69 -3.76 -13.77
C ALA A 159 13.53 -2.53 -14.15
N LEU A 160 13.25 -1.35 -13.62
CA LEU A 160 13.97 -0.12 -13.97
C LEU A 160 15.46 -0.19 -13.60
N PRO A 161 15.86 -0.39 -12.31
CA PRO A 161 17.26 -0.52 -11.94
C PRO A 161 17.93 -1.75 -12.55
N LEU A 162 17.19 -2.84 -12.77
CA LEU A 162 17.72 -4.06 -13.39
C LEU A 162 18.09 -3.84 -14.87
N LEU A 163 17.23 -3.15 -15.63
CA LEU A 163 17.53 -2.78 -17.02
C LEU A 163 18.75 -1.84 -17.11
N VAL A 164 18.87 -0.88 -16.20
CA VAL A 164 20.04 0.00 -16.12
C VAL A 164 21.31 -0.83 -15.84
N ALA A 165 21.24 -1.74 -14.88
CA ALA A 165 22.38 -2.62 -14.56
C ALA A 165 22.77 -3.54 -15.71
N TRP A 166 21.82 -3.97 -16.53
CA TRP A 166 22.09 -4.80 -17.72
C TRP A 166 22.82 -4.03 -18.82
N VAL A 167 22.47 -2.75 -19.02
CA VAL A 167 23.03 -1.91 -20.08
C VAL A 167 24.35 -1.27 -19.67
N VAL A 168 24.61 -1.04 -18.40
CA VAL A 168 25.77 -0.29 -17.87
C VAL A 168 26.69 -1.22 -17.10
N PRO A 169 27.66 -1.90 -17.75
CA PRO A 169 28.61 -2.74 -17.03
C PRO A 169 29.81 -1.94 -16.47
N GLY A 170 30.51 -2.58 -15.54
CA GLY A 170 31.81 -2.10 -15.08
C GLY A 170 31.73 -1.01 -13.98
N SER A 171 32.74 -0.15 -13.93
CA SER A 171 32.97 0.79 -12.83
C SER A 171 31.92 1.86 -12.65
N GLN A 172 31.10 2.13 -13.68
CA GLN A 172 30.04 3.14 -13.63
C GLN A 172 28.70 2.58 -13.11
N LEU A 173 28.58 1.26 -13.00
CA LEU A 173 27.32 0.59 -12.66
C LEU A 173 26.67 1.17 -11.39
N ILE A 174 27.41 1.24 -10.28
CA ILE A 174 26.86 1.74 -9.00
C ILE A 174 26.35 3.17 -9.13
N ALA A 175 27.15 4.05 -9.76
CA ALA A 175 26.81 5.46 -9.89
C ALA A 175 25.57 5.67 -10.78
N VAL A 176 25.48 4.93 -11.90
CA VAL A 176 24.39 5.07 -12.86
C VAL A 176 23.09 4.42 -12.32
N VAL A 177 23.18 3.24 -11.69
CA VAL A 177 22.00 2.62 -11.04
C VAL A 177 21.50 3.49 -9.91
N ALA A 178 22.37 4.01 -9.05
CA ALA A 178 21.96 4.90 -7.97
C ALA A 178 21.32 6.19 -8.50
N GLY A 179 21.97 6.87 -9.43
CA GLY A 179 21.47 8.14 -10.00
C GLY A 179 20.13 7.98 -10.72
N SER A 180 20.00 6.96 -11.58
CA SER A 180 18.74 6.70 -12.28
C SER A 180 17.63 6.28 -11.33
N SER A 181 17.92 5.44 -10.33
CA SER A 181 16.92 5.03 -9.33
C SER A 181 16.42 6.21 -8.51
N LEU A 182 17.28 7.14 -8.12
CA LEU A 182 16.88 8.36 -7.42
C LEU A 182 15.99 9.26 -8.31
N LEU A 183 16.26 9.34 -9.61
CA LEU A 183 15.40 10.05 -10.57
C LEU A 183 14.02 9.37 -10.71
N PHE A 184 13.99 8.04 -10.79
CA PHE A 184 12.73 7.29 -10.82
C PHE A 184 11.92 7.49 -9.55
N LEU A 185 12.57 7.44 -8.37
CA LEU A 185 11.93 7.66 -7.08
C LEU A 185 11.40 9.09 -6.93
N ALA A 186 12.19 10.09 -7.35
CA ALA A 186 11.74 11.49 -7.34
C ALA A 186 10.52 11.69 -8.24
N SER A 187 10.55 11.11 -9.43
CA SER A 187 9.43 11.16 -10.38
C SER A 187 8.18 10.46 -9.84
N LEU A 188 8.34 9.28 -9.25
CA LEU A 188 7.25 8.52 -8.61
C LEU A 188 6.64 9.31 -7.46
N GLY A 189 7.47 9.86 -6.56
CA GLY A 189 7.02 10.68 -5.44
C GLY A 189 6.31 11.96 -5.89
N ALA A 190 6.80 12.61 -6.95
CA ALA A 190 6.18 13.77 -7.56
C ALA A 190 4.80 13.44 -8.17
N LEU A 191 4.70 12.34 -8.92
CA LEU A 191 3.45 11.88 -9.54
C LEU A 191 2.42 11.47 -8.48
N ALA A 192 2.85 10.76 -7.44
CA ALA A 192 1.99 10.37 -6.33
C ALA A 192 1.44 11.59 -5.57
N ALA A 193 2.30 12.56 -5.26
CA ALA A 193 1.90 13.81 -4.60
C ALA A 193 0.91 14.60 -5.47
N ARG A 194 1.16 14.71 -6.77
CA ARG A 194 0.26 15.39 -7.73
C ARG A 194 -1.10 14.70 -7.80
N ALA A 195 -1.12 13.37 -7.88
CA ALA A 195 -2.36 12.58 -7.94
C ALA A 195 -3.18 12.72 -6.65
N GLY A 196 -2.50 12.73 -5.48
CA GLY A 196 -3.10 12.93 -4.16
C GLY A 196 -3.46 14.39 -3.83
N GLY A 197 -2.99 15.37 -4.64
CA GLY A 197 -3.22 16.80 -4.39
C GLY A 197 -2.29 17.40 -3.32
N ALA A 198 -1.18 16.73 -3.00
CA ALA A 198 -0.17 17.20 -2.05
C ALA A 198 0.94 18.01 -2.75
N ALA A 199 1.82 18.65 -1.96
CA ALA A 199 2.98 19.36 -2.47
C ALA A 199 3.97 18.40 -3.16
N ILE A 200 4.22 18.63 -4.45
CA ILE A 200 5.05 17.77 -5.32
C ILE A 200 6.47 17.63 -4.77
N SER A 201 7.08 18.74 -4.33
CA SER A 201 8.44 18.73 -3.79
C SER A 201 8.57 17.87 -2.53
N ILE A 202 7.59 17.92 -1.64
CA ILE A 202 7.60 17.14 -0.40
C ILE A 202 7.50 15.64 -0.73
N GLY A 203 6.61 15.26 -1.66
CA GLY A 203 6.48 13.87 -2.10
C GLY A 203 7.77 13.34 -2.74
N ALA A 204 8.36 14.10 -3.66
CA ALA A 204 9.61 13.74 -4.32
C ALA A 204 10.77 13.60 -3.30
N ILE A 205 10.99 14.60 -2.45
CA ILE A 205 12.10 14.60 -1.46
C ILE A 205 11.95 13.40 -0.50
N ARG A 206 10.76 13.14 0.01
CA ARG A 206 10.51 12.05 0.96
C ARG A 206 10.93 10.70 0.39
N VAL A 207 10.48 10.38 -0.82
CA VAL A 207 10.77 9.08 -1.45
C VAL A 207 12.24 8.97 -1.82
N THR A 208 12.82 10.02 -2.39
CA THR A 208 14.23 10.06 -2.79
C THR A 208 15.17 9.94 -1.60
N PHE A 209 14.87 10.59 -0.48
CA PHE A 209 15.69 10.53 0.73
C PHE A 209 15.78 9.10 1.29
N TRP A 210 14.65 8.42 1.45
CA TRP A 210 14.64 7.05 1.97
C TRP A 210 15.28 6.05 1.00
N GLY A 211 15.08 6.24 -0.31
CA GLY A 211 15.75 5.44 -1.33
C GLY A 211 17.26 5.62 -1.32
N ALA A 212 17.75 6.87 -1.21
CA ALA A 212 19.17 7.15 -1.12
C ALA A 212 19.80 6.51 0.12
N LEU A 213 19.12 6.60 1.27
CA LEU A 213 19.58 6.00 2.51
C LEU A 213 19.68 4.46 2.39
N ALA A 214 18.67 3.81 1.83
CA ALA A 214 18.66 2.35 1.64
C ALA A 214 19.83 1.91 0.75
N MET A 215 20.03 2.58 -0.41
CA MET A 215 21.14 2.29 -1.31
C MET A 215 22.51 2.54 -0.68
N ALA A 216 22.65 3.60 0.12
CA ALA A 216 23.90 3.90 0.83
C ALA A 216 24.24 2.84 1.87
N LEU A 217 23.24 2.40 2.66
CA LEU A 217 23.42 1.35 3.66
C LEU A 217 23.83 0.02 3.02
N THR A 218 23.15 -0.39 1.94
CA THR A 218 23.48 -1.63 1.25
C THR A 218 24.81 -1.60 0.54
N ALA A 219 25.21 -0.43 -0.02
CA ALA A 219 26.57 -0.24 -0.54
C ALA A 219 27.63 -0.38 0.56
N GLY A 220 27.35 0.14 1.77
CA GLY A 220 28.18 -0.02 2.94
C GLY A 220 28.35 -1.48 3.35
N VAL A 221 27.25 -2.25 3.41
CA VAL A 221 27.29 -3.69 3.67
C VAL A 221 28.16 -4.41 2.63
N GLY A 222 27.96 -4.16 1.34
CA GLY A 222 28.75 -4.79 0.28
C GLY A 222 30.26 -4.54 0.43
N ARG A 223 30.67 -3.31 0.78
CA ARG A 223 32.09 -2.97 1.03
C ARG A 223 32.68 -3.70 2.23
N VAL A 224 31.90 -3.87 3.31
CA VAL A 224 32.36 -4.62 4.50
C VAL A 224 32.66 -6.08 4.13
N PHE A 225 31.86 -6.68 3.28
CA PHE A 225 32.10 -8.06 2.83
C PHE A 225 33.40 -8.22 2.03
N VAL A 226 33.82 -7.23 1.23
CA VAL A 226 35.10 -7.26 0.50
C VAL A 226 36.30 -7.22 1.44
N VAL A 227 36.19 -6.53 2.58
CA VAL A 227 37.32 -6.38 3.54
C VAL A 227 37.50 -7.64 4.42
N VAL A 228 36.43 -8.41 4.64
CA VAL A 228 36.40 -9.56 5.55
C VAL A 228 36.60 -10.91 4.82
N ALA A 229 36.37 -10.95 3.51
CA ALA A 229 36.58 -12.14 2.67
C ALA A 229 37.94 -12.14 2.02
#